data_e165b05c3258584263ba745a784d24e7
#
_entry.id   e165b05c3258584263ba745a784d24e7
#
_cell.length_a   1.000
_cell.length_b   1.000
_cell.length_c   1.000
_cell.angle_alpha   90.00
_cell.angle_beta   90.00
_cell.angle_gamma   90.00
#
_symmetry.space_group_name_H-M   'P 1'
#
loop_
_entity.id
_entity.type
_entity.pdbx_description
1 polymer ?
#
loop_
_entity_poly.entity_id
_entity_poly.type
_entity_poly.pdbx_seq_one_letter_code
_entity_poly.pdbx_strand_id
1 'polypeptide(L)'
;EMCIRDRATVEDITEKFEQDILTGGYNRQGFIRHVERILKESEDRTGYAVVFFDIKNFKAVNELFGTEIGDMMLRKVYEDVRKSELKPLVSAREDADHFICLVERKNLNLDMLTGMCQKKLTRGGKTLHLSVKCGIFMLEKKKMSVNGMIDRAKIAQRYITDEFVQAYKIYDSSMKNTYIDKATLAGELEEGIEQGQFKVYFQPVVDAICLLYTSDAADE
;
A
#
# COMPACT_ATOMS: atom_id res chain seq x y z
N GLU A 1 6.96 -44.74 13.32
CA GLU A 1 7.99 -44.26 12.38
C GLU A 1 7.39 -43.59 11.14
N MET A 2 6.18 -43.92 10.68
CA MET A 2 5.48 -43.34 9.54
C MET A 2 5.04 -41.86 9.79
N CYS A 3 4.73 -41.51 11.03
CA CYS A 3 4.15 -40.20 11.41
C CYS A 3 5.17 -39.02 11.39
N ILE A 4 6.46 -39.26 11.48
CA ILE A 4 7.51 -38.20 11.52
C ILE A 4 7.87 -37.78 10.09
N ARG A 5 7.94 -38.71 9.16
CA ARG A 5 8.27 -38.45 7.75
C ARG A 5 7.14 -37.65 7.06
N ASP A 6 5.89 -37.96 7.37
CA ASP A 6 4.73 -37.26 6.80
C ASP A 6 4.60 -35.83 7.34
N ARG A 7 4.96 -35.58 8.58
CA ARG A 7 5.00 -34.21 9.14
C ARG A 7 6.07 -33.35 8.47
N ALA A 8 7.27 -33.84 8.28
CA ALA A 8 8.34 -33.10 7.60
C ALA A 8 7.97 -32.73 6.16
N THR A 9 7.30 -33.66 5.44
CA THR A 9 6.86 -33.41 4.04
C THR A 9 5.70 -32.38 3.98
N VAL A 10 4.79 -32.39 4.94
CA VAL A 10 3.68 -31.43 5.01
C VAL A 10 4.19 -30.03 5.39
N GLU A 11 5.15 -29.92 6.31
CA GLU A 11 5.77 -28.65 6.69
C GLU A 11 6.56 -28.04 5.50
N ASP A 12 7.33 -28.85 4.76
CA ASP A 12 8.10 -28.40 3.59
C ASP A 12 7.19 -27.95 2.43
N ILE A 13 6.07 -28.62 2.23
CA ILE A 13 5.07 -28.21 1.24
C ILE A 13 4.39 -26.90 1.67
N THR A 14 4.01 -26.78 2.94
CA THR A 14 3.35 -25.59 3.46
C THR A 14 4.24 -24.36 3.38
N GLU A 15 5.54 -24.49 3.69
CA GLU A 15 6.52 -23.40 3.56
C GLU A 15 6.66 -22.90 2.12
N LYS A 16 6.61 -23.78 1.13
CA LYS A 16 6.65 -23.38 -0.28
C LYS A 16 5.41 -22.55 -0.71
N PHE A 17 4.25 -22.87 -0.15
CA PHE A 17 3.02 -22.10 -0.42
C PHE A 17 3.00 -20.73 0.28
N GLU A 18 3.88 -20.48 1.25
CA GLU A 18 3.98 -19.24 2.00
C GLU A 18 5.03 -18.26 1.43
N GLN A 19 5.75 -18.65 0.38
CA GLN A 19 6.78 -17.83 -0.25
C GLN A 19 6.28 -17.17 -1.54
N ASP A 20 6.79 -15.96 -1.78
CA ASP A 20 6.67 -15.26 -3.06
C ASP A 20 7.82 -15.68 -3.97
N ILE A 21 7.50 -16.22 -5.14
CA ILE A 21 8.47 -16.80 -6.08
C ILE A 21 9.46 -15.73 -6.58
N LEU A 22 9.02 -14.49 -6.74
CA LEU A 22 9.86 -13.43 -7.29
C LEU A 22 10.90 -12.93 -6.29
N THR A 23 10.50 -12.68 -5.05
CA THR A 23 11.35 -12.07 -4.02
C THR A 23 12.04 -13.11 -3.13
N GLY A 24 11.55 -14.34 -3.11
CA GLY A 24 11.98 -15.39 -2.19
C GLY A 24 11.60 -15.16 -0.73
N GLY A 25 10.87 -14.07 -0.45
CA GLY A 25 10.33 -13.78 0.87
C GLY A 25 8.96 -14.39 1.07
N TYR A 26 8.31 -14.04 2.17
CA TYR A 26 6.94 -14.47 2.38
C TYR A 26 5.98 -13.81 1.39
N ASN A 27 4.93 -14.51 1.03
CA ASN A 27 3.73 -13.97 0.42
C ASN A 27 2.74 -13.52 1.52
N ARG A 28 1.56 -13.06 1.13
CA ARG A 28 0.52 -12.62 2.07
C ARG A 28 0.16 -13.70 3.10
N GLN A 29 0.05 -14.97 2.69
CA GLN A 29 -0.32 -16.05 3.60
C GLN A 29 0.77 -16.34 4.62
N GLY A 30 2.03 -16.40 4.17
CA GLY A 30 3.19 -16.53 5.04
C GLY A 30 3.27 -15.38 6.05
N PHE A 31 3.02 -14.15 5.60
CA PHE A 31 2.97 -13.00 6.50
C PHE A 31 1.93 -13.17 7.61
N ILE A 32 0.69 -13.50 7.24
CA ILE A 32 -0.41 -13.66 8.21
C ILE A 32 -0.04 -14.70 9.27
N ARG A 33 0.39 -15.88 8.83
CA ARG A 33 0.73 -16.99 9.74
C ARG A 33 1.86 -16.64 10.70
N HIS A 34 2.93 -16.01 10.19
CA HIS A 34 4.07 -15.65 11.02
C HIS A 34 3.74 -14.51 12.00
N VAL A 35 2.96 -13.52 11.58
CA VAL A 35 2.48 -12.45 12.45
C VAL A 35 1.57 -13.00 13.55
N GLU A 36 0.64 -13.89 13.22
CA GLU A 36 -0.24 -14.54 14.20
C GLU A 36 0.57 -15.28 15.28
N ARG A 37 1.63 -15.99 14.87
CA ARG A 37 2.53 -16.68 15.81
C ARG A 37 3.23 -15.70 16.74
N ILE A 38 3.85 -14.64 16.20
CA ILE A 38 4.52 -13.61 17.01
C ILE A 38 3.54 -12.96 18.00
N LEU A 39 2.36 -12.58 17.53
CA LEU A 39 1.36 -11.91 18.36
C LEU A 39 0.68 -12.85 19.38
N LYS A 40 0.75 -14.16 19.19
CA LYS A 40 0.28 -15.15 20.17
C LYS A 40 1.26 -15.29 21.33
N GLU A 41 2.56 -15.21 21.04
CA GLU A 41 3.65 -15.32 22.01
C GLU A 41 3.93 -14.00 22.73
N SER A 42 3.43 -12.87 22.19
CA SER A 42 3.66 -11.54 22.75
C SER A 42 2.69 -11.21 23.89
N GLU A 43 3.21 -10.74 25.00
CA GLU A 43 2.42 -10.23 26.14
C GLU A 43 1.75 -8.88 25.82
N ASP A 44 2.45 -8.01 25.07
CA ASP A 44 1.92 -6.70 24.67
C ASP A 44 2.01 -6.49 23.16
N ARG A 45 0.83 -6.48 22.53
CA ARG A 45 0.69 -6.23 21.09
C ARG A 45 0.91 -4.77 20.70
N THR A 46 0.76 -3.84 21.63
CA THR A 46 0.88 -2.40 21.35
C THR A 46 2.31 -1.98 21.03
N GLY A 47 3.28 -2.84 21.28
CA GLY A 47 4.68 -2.67 20.91
C GLY A 47 4.98 -2.85 19.42
N TYR A 48 3.97 -3.17 18.58
CA TYR A 48 4.17 -3.47 17.16
C TYR A 48 3.39 -2.52 16.25
N ALA A 49 3.83 -2.47 14.99
CA ALA A 49 3.13 -1.78 13.91
C ALA A 49 3.19 -2.62 12.62
N VAL A 50 2.12 -2.55 11.83
CA VAL A 50 2.09 -3.05 10.45
C VAL A 50 2.34 -1.88 9.52
N VAL A 51 3.30 -2.02 8.62
CA VAL A 51 3.62 -1.04 7.58
C VAL A 51 3.30 -1.65 6.23
N PHE A 52 2.52 -0.94 5.45
CA PHE A 52 2.14 -1.29 4.08
C PHE A 52 2.82 -0.32 3.12
N PHE A 53 3.45 -0.85 2.07
CA PHE A 53 4.17 -0.09 1.05
C PHE A 53 3.52 -0.31 -0.31
N ASP A 54 3.31 0.77 -1.05
CA ASP A 54 2.75 0.80 -2.41
C ASP A 54 3.69 1.61 -3.32
N ILE A 55 4.23 0.96 -4.36
CA ILE A 55 5.12 1.61 -5.33
C ILE A 55 4.27 2.31 -6.39
N LYS A 56 4.27 3.63 -6.38
CA LYS A 56 3.52 4.41 -7.35
C LYS A 56 4.15 4.34 -8.75
N ASN A 57 3.27 4.31 -9.74
CA ASN A 57 3.65 4.28 -11.16
C ASN A 57 4.51 3.07 -11.55
N PHE A 58 4.42 1.94 -10.81
CA PHE A 58 5.18 0.74 -11.15
C PHE A 58 4.87 0.21 -12.57
N LYS A 59 3.63 0.37 -13.02
CA LYS A 59 3.24 0.03 -14.40
C LYS A 59 4.10 0.78 -15.43
N ALA A 60 4.42 2.05 -15.18
CA ALA A 60 5.29 2.84 -16.07
C ALA A 60 6.73 2.31 -16.12
N VAL A 61 7.23 1.66 -15.05
CA VAL A 61 8.52 0.96 -15.07
C VAL A 61 8.49 -0.16 -16.10
N ASN A 62 7.46 -1.00 -16.06
CA ASN A 62 7.32 -2.13 -16.97
C ASN A 62 7.14 -1.68 -18.44
N GLU A 63 6.38 -0.62 -18.66
CA GLU A 63 6.17 -0.05 -20.02
C GLU A 63 7.43 0.61 -20.59
N LEU A 64 8.20 1.31 -19.76
CA LEU A 64 9.39 2.05 -20.21
C LEU A 64 10.66 1.20 -20.29
N PHE A 65 10.82 0.24 -19.39
CA PHE A 65 12.07 -0.49 -19.19
C PHE A 65 11.92 -2.02 -19.33
N GLY A 66 10.70 -2.52 -19.48
CA GLY A 66 10.39 -3.94 -19.57
C GLY A 66 10.19 -4.62 -18.21
N THR A 67 9.50 -5.77 -18.24
CA THR A 67 9.11 -6.52 -17.03
C THR A 67 10.31 -7.07 -16.25
N GLU A 68 11.39 -7.42 -16.93
CA GLU A 68 12.63 -7.87 -16.26
C GLU A 68 13.22 -6.82 -15.31
N ILE A 69 13.15 -5.55 -15.71
CA ILE A 69 13.62 -4.43 -14.89
C ILE A 69 12.65 -4.18 -13.74
N GLY A 70 11.33 -4.29 -14.00
CA GLY A 70 10.33 -4.25 -12.94
C GLY A 70 10.57 -5.32 -11.89
N ASP A 71 10.82 -6.56 -12.30
CA ASP A 71 11.12 -7.67 -11.41
C ASP A 71 12.39 -7.45 -10.58
N MET A 72 13.45 -6.94 -11.22
CA MET A 72 14.69 -6.56 -10.49
C MET A 72 14.39 -5.47 -9.45
N MET A 73 13.57 -4.50 -9.80
CA MET A 73 13.18 -3.42 -8.90
C MET A 73 12.37 -3.95 -7.71
N LEU A 74 11.41 -4.85 -7.93
CA LEU A 74 10.62 -5.46 -6.85
C LEU A 74 11.51 -6.25 -5.89
N ARG A 75 12.45 -7.05 -6.40
CA ARG A 75 13.45 -7.74 -5.57
C ARG A 75 14.28 -6.74 -4.75
N LYS A 76 14.71 -5.66 -5.37
CA LYS A 76 15.51 -4.61 -4.71
C LYS A 76 14.71 -3.90 -3.60
N VAL A 77 13.46 -3.53 -3.86
CA VAL A 77 12.58 -2.90 -2.86
C VAL A 77 12.36 -3.84 -1.68
N TYR A 78 12.08 -5.13 -1.93
CA TYR A 78 11.93 -6.13 -0.88
C TYR A 78 13.19 -6.23 0.00
N GLU A 79 14.38 -6.32 -0.62
CA GLU A 79 15.65 -6.36 0.10
C GLU A 79 15.93 -5.07 0.89
N ASP A 80 15.62 -3.90 0.31
CA ASP A 80 15.77 -2.61 0.99
C ASP A 80 14.88 -2.53 2.24
N VAL A 81 13.62 -3.00 2.15
CA VAL A 81 12.72 -3.08 3.31
C VAL A 81 13.27 -4.04 4.35
N ARG A 82 13.66 -5.24 3.94
CA ARG A 82 14.15 -6.30 4.82
C ARG A 82 15.42 -5.92 5.59
N LYS A 83 16.33 -5.18 4.94
CA LYS A 83 17.63 -4.76 5.50
C LYS A 83 17.58 -3.37 6.14
N SER A 84 16.42 -2.71 6.12
CA SER A 84 16.27 -1.36 6.65
C SER A 84 16.44 -1.31 8.17
N GLU A 85 16.65 -0.12 8.68
CA GLU A 85 16.68 0.15 10.13
C GLU A 85 15.34 -0.07 10.83
N LEU A 86 14.25 -0.28 10.06
CA LEU A 86 12.97 -0.75 10.61
C LEU A 86 13.08 -2.12 11.27
N LYS A 87 14.10 -2.91 10.89
CA LYS A 87 14.36 -4.26 11.42
C LYS A 87 13.07 -5.10 11.45
N PRO A 88 12.41 -5.30 10.29
CA PRO A 88 11.14 -5.99 10.26
C PRO A 88 11.27 -7.41 10.82
N LEU A 89 10.36 -7.78 11.71
CA LEU A 89 10.25 -9.14 12.26
C LEU A 89 9.73 -10.11 11.20
N VAL A 90 8.79 -9.64 10.36
CA VAL A 90 8.27 -10.36 9.20
C VAL A 90 8.12 -9.35 8.08
N SER A 91 8.53 -9.73 6.87
CA SER A 91 8.31 -8.96 5.65
C SER A 91 7.80 -9.86 4.55
N ALA A 92 6.89 -9.35 3.74
CA ALA A 92 6.27 -10.09 2.65
C ALA A 92 5.98 -9.18 1.45
N ARG A 93 5.91 -9.79 0.28
CA ARG A 93 5.24 -9.21 -0.87
C ARG A 93 3.79 -9.65 -0.83
N GLU A 94 2.86 -8.68 -0.78
CA GLU A 94 1.45 -8.99 -0.67
C GLU A 94 0.85 -9.37 -2.02
N ASP A 95 1.05 -8.50 -3.00
CA ASP A 95 0.71 -8.72 -4.41
C ASP A 95 1.47 -7.68 -5.27
N ALA A 96 1.48 -7.85 -6.58
CA ALA A 96 2.02 -6.93 -7.58
C ALA A 96 3.23 -6.09 -7.09
N ASP A 97 2.99 -4.83 -6.76
CA ASP A 97 3.95 -3.82 -6.29
C ASP A 97 3.74 -3.42 -4.82
N HIS A 98 2.98 -4.24 -4.07
CA HIS A 98 2.68 -4.02 -2.66
C HIS A 98 3.52 -4.90 -1.75
N PHE A 99 4.05 -4.28 -0.70
CA PHE A 99 4.82 -4.96 0.35
C PHE A 99 4.25 -4.66 1.72
N ILE A 100 4.41 -5.60 2.64
CA ILE A 100 3.97 -5.46 4.04
C ILE A 100 5.08 -5.91 4.97
N CYS A 101 5.17 -5.27 6.13
CA CYS A 101 6.02 -5.77 7.19
C CYS A 101 5.42 -5.52 8.59
N LEU A 102 5.80 -6.39 9.52
CA LEU A 102 5.60 -6.21 10.96
C LEU A 102 6.88 -5.69 11.56
N VAL A 103 6.80 -4.60 12.29
CA VAL A 103 7.94 -3.97 12.96
C VAL A 103 7.64 -3.72 14.43
N GLU A 104 8.66 -3.67 15.28
CA GLU A 104 8.51 -3.12 16.62
C GLU A 104 8.42 -1.60 16.55
N ARG A 105 7.47 -1.00 17.29
CA ARG A 105 7.27 0.47 17.31
C ARG A 105 8.52 1.26 17.64
N LYS A 106 9.40 0.72 18.50
CA LYS A 106 10.68 1.37 18.86
C LYS A 106 11.63 1.54 17.67
N ASN A 107 11.51 0.69 16.63
CA ASN A 107 12.31 0.73 15.42
C ASN A 107 11.67 1.59 14.30
N LEU A 108 10.45 2.09 14.52
CA LEU A 108 9.73 2.88 13.53
C LEU A 108 10.25 4.32 13.51
N ASN A 109 11.20 4.58 12.62
CA ASN A 109 11.73 5.91 12.36
C ASN A 109 11.03 6.49 11.12
N LEU A 110 10.23 7.54 11.33
CA LEU A 110 9.39 8.15 10.29
C LEU A 110 10.22 8.98 9.29
N ASP A 111 11.30 9.60 9.72
CA ASP A 111 12.21 10.37 8.85
C ASP A 111 12.94 9.42 7.89
N MET A 112 13.35 8.26 8.39
CA MET A 112 13.96 7.22 7.57
C MET A 112 12.97 6.66 6.53
N LEU A 113 11.71 6.44 6.89
CA LEU A 113 10.66 6.02 5.95
C LEU A 113 10.55 7.02 4.80
N THR A 114 10.57 8.31 5.08
CA THR A 114 10.53 9.36 4.05
C THR A 114 11.71 9.23 3.08
N GLY A 115 12.92 9.00 3.57
CA GLY A 115 14.11 8.78 2.74
C GLY A 115 14.05 7.50 1.90
N MET A 116 13.41 6.44 2.39
CA MET A 116 13.22 5.19 1.65
C MET A 116 12.18 5.31 0.53
N CYS A 117 11.26 6.25 0.65
CA CYS A 117 10.09 6.34 -0.22
C CYS A 117 10.36 7.02 -1.57
N GLN A 118 11.53 7.62 -1.78
CA GLN A 118 11.91 8.23 -3.05
C GLN A 118 12.98 7.40 -3.74
N LYS A 119 12.69 6.92 -4.93
CA LYS A 119 13.62 6.13 -5.75
C LYS A 119 13.77 6.74 -7.13
N LYS A 120 14.97 6.69 -7.66
CA LYS A 120 15.28 7.17 -9.01
C LYS A 120 15.81 5.98 -9.82
N LEU A 121 15.18 5.71 -10.96
CA LEU A 121 15.61 4.71 -11.91
C LEU A 121 16.05 5.41 -13.19
N THR A 122 17.31 5.23 -13.57
CA THR A 122 17.85 5.77 -14.82
C THR A 122 18.43 4.64 -15.67
N ARG A 123 17.97 4.49 -16.90
CA ARG A 123 18.47 3.51 -17.86
C ARG A 123 18.22 3.97 -19.31
N GLY A 124 19.20 3.75 -20.19
CA GLY A 124 19.06 4.08 -21.62
C GLY A 124 18.73 5.56 -21.88
N GLY A 125 19.26 6.48 -21.09
CA GLY A 125 18.99 7.91 -21.20
C GLY A 125 17.61 8.34 -20.66
N LYS A 126 16.76 7.41 -20.21
CA LYS A 126 15.47 7.70 -19.59
C LYS A 126 15.58 7.66 -18.07
N THR A 127 14.94 8.59 -17.40
CA THR A 127 14.90 8.67 -15.94
C THR A 127 13.44 8.67 -15.48
N LEU A 128 13.12 7.77 -14.53
CA LEU A 128 11.84 7.72 -13.87
C LEU A 128 12.04 7.96 -12.36
N HIS A 129 11.26 8.88 -11.81
CA HIS A 129 11.16 9.07 -10.37
C HIS A 129 10.00 8.25 -9.85
N LEU A 130 10.30 7.43 -8.85
CA LEU A 130 9.34 6.53 -8.23
C LEU A 130 9.16 6.95 -6.79
N SER A 131 7.93 6.98 -6.36
CA SER A 131 7.58 7.19 -4.97
C SER A 131 6.97 5.92 -4.39
N VAL A 132 7.22 5.70 -3.10
CA VAL A 132 6.62 4.61 -2.33
C VAL A 132 5.74 5.25 -1.27
N LYS A 133 4.45 4.94 -1.26
CA LYS A 133 3.51 5.38 -0.21
C LYS A 133 3.49 4.37 0.91
N CYS A 134 3.61 4.84 2.15
CA CYS A 134 3.62 3.98 3.32
C CYS A 134 2.40 4.24 4.21
N GLY A 135 1.54 3.24 4.35
CA GLY A 135 0.48 3.26 5.36
C GLY A 135 0.91 2.50 6.60
N ILE A 136 0.67 3.07 7.78
CA ILE A 136 1.11 2.52 9.06
C ILE A 136 -0.09 2.30 9.96
N PHE A 137 -0.23 1.09 10.48
CA PHE A 137 -1.17 0.78 11.54
C PHE A 137 -0.42 0.42 12.82
N MET A 138 -0.57 1.25 13.86
CA MET A 138 -0.07 0.96 15.20
C MET A 138 -1.00 -0.02 15.88
N LEU A 139 -0.49 -1.17 16.33
CA LEU A 139 -1.34 -2.17 16.96
C LEU A 139 -1.91 -1.64 18.29
N GLU A 140 -3.17 -1.96 18.52
CA GLU A 140 -3.93 -1.58 19.69
C GLU A 140 -4.11 -2.77 20.65
N LYS A 141 -4.54 -2.49 21.88
CA LYS A 141 -4.88 -3.55 22.87
C LYS A 141 -6.02 -4.44 22.38
N LYS A 142 -6.95 -3.86 21.60
CA LYS A 142 -8.08 -4.60 21.05
C LYS A 142 -7.59 -5.64 20.05
N LYS A 143 -7.95 -6.91 20.29
CA LYS A 143 -7.63 -8.02 19.38
C LYS A 143 -8.36 -7.83 18.05
N MET A 144 -7.63 -8.00 16.97
CA MET A 144 -8.18 -8.07 15.61
C MET A 144 -7.38 -9.07 14.78
N SER A 145 -7.93 -9.48 13.65
CA SER A 145 -7.23 -10.35 12.69
C SER A 145 -6.08 -9.61 12.02
N VAL A 146 -5.07 -10.33 11.58
CA VAL A 146 -3.94 -9.76 10.83
C VAL A 146 -4.42 -9.11 9.53
N ASN A 147 -5.42 -9.69 8.86
CA ASN A 147 -6.06 -9.05 7.71
C ASN A 147 -6.62 -7.65 8.06
N GLY A 148 -7.33 -7.54 9.20
CA GLY A 148 -7.84 -6.25 9.67
C GLY A 148 -6.73 -5.23 9.99
N MET A 149 -5.54 -5.67 10.38
CA MET A 149 -4.37 -4.79 10.58
C MET A 149 -3.82 -4.30 9.23
N ILE A 150 -3.68 -5.22 8.26
CA ILE A 150 -3.26 -4.89 6.88
C ILE A 150 -4.24 -3.90 6.25
N ASP A 151 -5.55 -4.14 6.35
CA ASP A 151 -6.57 -3.26 5.78
C ASP A 151 -6.49 -1.84 6.34
N ARG A 152 -6.21 -1.68 7.65
CA ARG A 152 -6.01 -0.37 8.26
C ARG A 152 -4.77 0.34 7.73
N ALA A 153 -3.67 -0.38 7.58
CA ALA A 153 -2.47 0.17 6.97
C ALA A 153 -2.73 0.60 5.50
N LYS A 154 -3.46 -0.21 4.72
CA LYS A 154 -3.90 0.15 3.36
C LYS A 154 -4.79 1.38 3.33
N ILE A 155 -5.75 1.48 4.25
CA ILE A 155 -6.60 2.68 4.37
C ILE A 155 -5.71 3.91 4.61
N ALA A 156 -4.80 3.87 5.57
CA ALA A 156 -3.90 4.98 5.83
C ALA A 156 -3.08 5.39 4.59
N GLN A 157 -2.55 4.41 3.84
CA GLN A 157 -1.81 4.67 2.61
C GLN A 157 -2.65 5.42 1.56
N ARG A 158 -3.94 5.09 1.41
CA ARG A 158 -4.86 5.76 0.46
C ARG A 158 -5.12 7.22 0.80
N TYR A 159 -4.92 7.65 2.04
CA TYR A 159 -5.05 9.04 2.48
C TYR A 159 -3.82 9.91 2.17
N ILE A 160 -2.78 9.34 1.58
CA ILE A 160 -1.65 10.10 1.05
C ILE A 160 -2.06 10.65 -0.31
N THR A 161 -2.38 11.95 -0.38
CA THR A 161 -2.80 12.63 -1.61
C THR A 161 -1.61 13.08 -2.43
N ASP A 162 -0.55 13.56 -1.79
CA ASP A 162 0.70 14.00 -2.42
C ASP A 162 1.88 13.27 -1.78
N GLU A 163 2.45 12.33 -2.53
CA GLU A 163 3.59 11.51 -2.10
C GLU A 163 4.92 12.26 -2.04
N PHE A 164 5.02 13.40 -2.70
CA PHE A 164 6.23 14.24 -2.65
C PHE A 164 6.28 15.07 -1.36
N VAL A 165 5.10 15.38 -0.81
CA VAL A 165 4.96 16.12 0.45
C VAL A 165 4.90 15.18 1.64
N GLN A 166 4.17 14.08 1.52
CA GLN A 166 3.96 13.13 2.60
C GLN A 166 4.13 11.68 2.12
N ALA A 167 5.24 11.05 2.47
CA ALA A 167 5.55 9.68 2.07
C ALA A 167 4.81 8.61 2.90
N TYR A 168 4.36 8.95 4.10
CA TYR A 168 3.66 8.00 4.99
C TYR A 168 2.42 8.61 5.63
N LYS A 169 1.52 7.76 6.10
CA LYS A 169 0.36 8.11 6.92
C LYS A 169 0.12 7.06 7.98
N ILE A 170 -0.13 7.51 9.20
CA ILE A 170 -0.54 6.61 10.30
C ILE A 170 -2.06 6.53 10.30
N TYR A 171 -2.58 5.30 10.42
CA TYR A 171 -4.01 5.06 10.48
C TYR A 171 -4.63 5.73 11.73
N ASP A 172 -5.74 6.39 11.48
CA ASP A 172 -6.64 6.89 12.50
C ASP A 172 -8.05 6.34 12.26
N SER A 173 -8.81 6.11 13.33
CA SER A 173 -10.16 5.50 13.25
C SER A 173 -11.15 6.31 12.41
N SER A 174 -11.00 7.63 12.35
CA SER A 174 -11.80 8.53 11.51
C SER A 174 -11.66 8.22 10.02
N MET A 175 -10.49 7.73 9.59
CA MET A 175 -10.23 7.38 8.19
C MET A 175 -11.14 6.27 7.69
N LYS A 176 -11.45 5.28 8.54
CA LYS A 176 -12.35 4.19 8.17
C LYS A 176 -13.75 4.68 7.84
N ASN A 177 -14.29 5.57 8.67
CA ASN A 177 -15.62 6.10 8.47
C ASN A 177 -15.68 6.91 7.15
N THR A 178 -14.74 7.82 6.96
CA THR A 178 -14.65 8.60 5.71
C THR A 178 -14.46 7.72 4.47
N TYR A 179 -13.75 6.59 4.58
CA TYR A 179 -13.61 5.64 3.47
C TYR A 179 -14.94 4.96 3.12
N ILE A 180 -15.71 4.54 4.14
CA ILE A 180 -17.04 3.96 3.97
C ILE A 180 -18.00 5.02 3.40
N ASP A 181 -18.00 6.24 3.96
CA ASP A 181 -18.84 7.34 3.50
C ASP A 181 -18.60 7.68 2.03
N LYS A 182 -17.32 7.74 1.60
CA LYS A 182 -16.97 7.95 0.18
C LYS A 182 -17.46 6.83 -0.73
N ALA A 183 -17.36 5.57 -0.30
CA ALA A 183 -17.82 4.42 -1.08
C ALA A 183 -19.37 4.42 -1.18
N THR A 184 -20.06 4.77 -0.10
CA THR A 184 -21.52 4.92 -0.06
C THR A 184 -21.97 6.07 -0.96
N LEU A 185 -21.34 7.25 -0.85
CA LEU A 185 -21.61 8.40 -1.70
C LEU A 185 -21.43 8.11 -3.19
N ALA A 186 -20.43 7.30 -3.57
CA ALA A 186 -20.24 6.94 -4.96
C ALA A 186 -21.41 6.10 -5.52
N GLY A 187 -21.98 5.18 -4.70
CA GLY A 187 -23.20 4.46 -5.07
C GLY A 187 -24.45 5.34 -5.15
N GLU A 188 -24.60 6.24 -4.18
CA GLU A 188 -25.71 7.21 -4.13
C GLU A 188 -25.63 8.23 -5.28
N LEU A 189 -24.43 8.52 -5.80
CA LEU A 189 -24.25 9.44 -6.92
C LEU A 189 -24.88 8.90 -8.21
N GLU A 190 -24.68 7.63 -8.54
CA GLU A 190 -25.28 7.00 -9.72
C GLU A 190 -26.81 7.06 -9.64
N GLU A 191 -27.38 6.69 -8.48
CA GLU A 191 -28.81 6.74 -8.26
C GLU A 191 -29.34 8.18 -8.32
N GLY A 192 -28.62 9.15 -7.76
CA GLY A 192 -28.98 10.56 -7.79
C GLY A 192 -28.97 11.16 -9.20
N ILE A 193 -28.05 10.69 -10.09
CA ILE A 193 -28.02 11.08 -11.50
C ILE A 193 -29.26 10.51 -12.21
N GLU A 194 -29.55 9.21 -12.05
CA GLU A 194 -30.72 8.57 -12.63
C GLU A 194 -32.04 9.20 -12.20
N GLN A 195 -32.14 9.64 -10.96
CA GLN A 195 -33.30 10.33 -10.40
C GLN A 195 -33.38 11.83 -10.74
N GLY A 196 -32.41 12.35 -11.52
CA GLY A 196 -32.39 13.75 -11.94
C GLY A 196 -32.19 14.75 -10.81
N GLN A 197 -31.54 14.32 -9.71
CA GLN A 197 -31.27 15.19 -8.54
C GLN A 197 -30.15 16.20 -8.83
N PHE A 198 -29.30 15.93 -9.84
CA PHE A 198 -28.20 16.81 -10.24
C PHE A 198 -28.67 17.80 -11.31
N LYS A 199 -28.36 19.07 -11.11
CA LYS A 199 -28.62 20.14 -12.09
C LYS A 199 -27.29 20.74 -12.51
N VAL A 200 -27.12 20.88 -13.81
CA VAL A 200 -25.97 21.57 -14.40
C VAL A 200 -26.19 23.08 -14.34
N TYR A 201 -25.25 23.80 -13.78
CA TYR A 201 -25.22 25.26 -13.78
C TYR A 201 -23.99 25.72 -14.55
N PHE A 202 -24.20 26.62 -15.51
CA PHE A 202 -23.13 27.25 -16.28
C PHE A 202 -22.75 28.57 -15.63
N GLN A 203 -21.45 28.79 -15.39
CA GLN A 203 -20.95 30.08 -14.97
C GLN A 203 -20.39 30.79 -16.21
N PRO A 204 -20.88 31.99 -16.57
CA PRO A 204 -20.31 32.70 -17.70
C PRO A 204 -18.87 33.13 -17.38
N VAL A 205 -17.94 32.81 -18.30
CA VAL A 205 -16.59 33.34 -18.24
C VAL A 205 -16.56 34.61 -19.07
N VAL A 206 -16.18 35.72 -18.47
CA VAL A 206 -16.15 37.05 -19.10
C VAL A 206 -14.71 37.43 -19.36
N ASP A 207 -14.38 37.74 -20.59
CA ASP A 207 -13.10 38.34 -20.94
C ASP A 207 -13.12 39.85 -20.55
N ALA A 208 -12.10 40.29 -19.80
CA ALA A 208 -11.99 41.68 -19.34
C ALA A 208 -11.86 42.71 -20.48
N ILE A 209 -11.54 42.29 -21.69
CA ILE A 209 -11.36 43.13 -22.87
C ILE A 209 -12.59 43.10 -23.78
N CYS A 210 -13.26 41.95 -23.94
CA CYS A 210 -14.39 41.75 -24.85
C CYS A 210 -15.76 41.53 -24.20
N LEU A 211 -15.84 41.52 -22.89
CA LEU A 211 -17.07 41.38 -22.07
C LEU A 211 -17.88 40.09 -22.20
N LEU A 212 -17.68 39.26 -23.22
CA LEU A 212 -18.36 37.96 -23.35
C LEU A 212 -17.47 36.96 -24.07
N TYR A 213 -17.06 35.90 -23.34
CA TYR A 213 -16.48 34.71 -23.92
C TYR A 213 -17.42 33.52 -23.61
N THR A 214 -17.99 32.93 -24.62
CA THR A 214 -18.69 31.64 -24.52
C THR A 214 -17.69 30.54 -24.76
N SER A 215 -17.43 29.70 -23.78
CA SER A 215 -16.63 28.49 -23.97
C SER A 215 -17.41 27.53 -24.85
N ASP A 216 -16.90 27.24 -26.03
CA ASP A 216 -17.46 26.21 -26.96
C ASP A 216 -17.20 24.78 -26.50
N ALA A 217 -16.93 24.55 -25.20
CA ALA A 217 -16.61 23.24 -24.64
C ALA A 217 -17.85 22.36 -24.32
N ALA A 218 -19.01 22.69 -24.90
CA ALA A 218 -20.25 21.94 -24.67
C ALA A 218 -20.76 21.13 -25.88
N ASP A 219 -19.98 21.06 -26.99
CA ASP A 219 -20.42 20.43 -28.25
C ASP A 219 -19.55 19.22 -28.68
N GLU A 220 -18.91 18.47 -27.68
CA GLU A 220 -18.33 17.15 -27.96
C GLU A 220 -18.85 16.09 -27.00
#